data_841570054af018cb886a6fdfd7b471c5
#
_entry.id   841570054af018cb886a6fdfd7b471c5
#
_cell.length_a   1.000
_cell.length_b   1.000
_cell.length_c   1.000
_cell.angle_alpha   90.00
_cell.angle_beta   90.00
_cell.angle_gamma   90.00
#
_symmetry.space_group_name_H-M   'P 1'
#
loop_
_entity.id
_entity.type
_entity.pdbx_description
1 polymer ?
#
loop_
_entity_poly.entity_id
_entity_poly.type
_entity_poly.pdbx_seq_one_letter_code
_entity_poly.pdbx_strand_id
1 'polypeptide(L)'
;METNTTPLVVDLDHTLIETDLLFLSSLGVLVRRPWLFFHYFFWLWKGKGYLKDQLVKRFEINISELPYNQSVISYILQRKKQGCKIVLATASHKNYAFAVAKHLKLFDDVMASNKDFNLSSHNKAETLVRRYGERNFDYMGDHMRDLPIWEVSHLSIIVNATNRIITNTKHLNTLILSNKNQKPSTRKETPARKT
;
A
#
# COMPACT_ATOMS: atom_id res chain seq x y z
N MET A 1 -1.24 29.54 -13.79
CA MET A 1 -2.06 29.10 -12.63
C MET A 1 -1.46 27.80 -12.14
N GLU A 2 -0.73 27.84 -11.03
CA GLU A 2 -0.34 26.60 -10.36
C GLU A 2 -1.61 25.96 -9.80
N THR A 3 -2.06 24.89 -10.43
CA THR A 3 -3.10 24.04 -9.86
C THR A 3 -2.46 23.38 -8.63
N ASN A 4 -2.70 23.95 -7.45
CA ASN A 4 -2.28 23.40 -6.17
C ASN A 4 -3.08 22.11 -5.91
N THR A 5 -2.75 21.06 -6.68
CA THR A 5 -3.42 19.78 -6.57
C THR A 5 -2.69 18.95 -5.50
N THR A 6 -3.43 18.62 -4.45
CA THR A 6 -2.96 17.77 -3.35
C THR A 6 -2.33 16.48 -3.90
N PRO A 7 -1.06 16.14 -3.56
CA PRO A 7 -0.41 14.95 -4.05
C PRO A 7 -1.14 13.68 -3.58
N LEU A 8 -1.23 12.70 -4.48
CA LEU A 8 -1.77 11.39 -4.17
C LEU A 8 -0.63 10.43 -3.80
N VAL A 9 -0.66 9.94 -2.58
CA VAL A 9 0.26 8.93 -2.06
C VAL A 9 -0.42 7.57 -2.08
N VAL A 10 0.20 6.58 -2.71
CA VAL A 10 -0.36 5.24 -2.94
C VAL A 10 0.50 4.20 -2.27
N ASP A 11 -0.11 3.30 -1.49
CA ASP A 11 0.56 2.11 -0.97
C ASP A 11 0.70 1.03 -2.04
N LEU A 12 1.59 0.07 -1.84
CA LEU A 12 1.91 -0.98 -2.81
C LEU A 12 1.17 -2.28 -2.53
N ASP A 13 1.52 -2.93 -1.40
CA ASP A 13 1.07 -4.28 -1.08
C ASP A 13 -0.42 -4.29 -0.73
N HIS A 14 -1.19 -5.19 -1.34
CA HIS A 14 -2.67 -5.29 -1.25
C HIS A 14 -3.46 -4.03 -1.68
N THR A 15 -2.77 -2.94 -2.04
CA THR A 15 -3.37 -1.71 -2.57
C THR A 15 -3.18 -1.61 -4.08
N LEU A 16 -1.97 -1.28 -4.54
CA LEU A 16 -1.63 -1.19 -5.98
C LEU A 16 -1.51 -2.57 -6.62
N ILE A 17 -1.04 -3.56 -5.87
CA ILE A 17 -0.99 -4.97 -6.25
C ILE A 17 -1.86 -5.80 -5.29
N GLU A 18 -2.49 -6.87 -5.79
CA GLU A 18 -3.39 -7.72 -5.01
C GLU A 18 -2.64 -8.78 -4.16
N THR A 19 -1.35 -8.58 -3.92
CA THR A 19 -0.47 -9.49 -3.18
C THR A 19 0.53 -8.73 -2.32
N ASP A 20 1.32 -9.45 -1.52
CA ASP A 20 2.39 -8.92 -0.66
C ASP A 20 3.76 -9.37 -1.19
N LEU A 21 4.64 -8.42 -1.48
CA LEU A 21 5.97 -8.70 -2.03
C LEU A 21 6.88 -9.40 -1.01
N LEU A 22 6.70 -9.18 0.29
CA LEU A 22 7.43 -9.91 1.32
C LEU A 22 7.04 -11.39 1.30
N PHE A 23 5.74 -11.69 1.17
CA PHE A 23 5.23 -13.05 1.07
C PHE A 23 5.76 -13.74 -0.20
N LEU A 24 5.63 -13.10 -1.37
CA LEU A 24 6.12 -13.66 -2.63
C LEU A 24 7.62 -13.93 -2.60
N SER A 25 8.43 -12.99 -2.12
CA SER A 25 9.88 -13.15 -2.05
C SER A 25 10.28 -14.21 -1.03
N SER A 26 9.56 -14.30 0.10
CA SER A 26 9.79 -15.34 1.12
C SER A 26 9.51 -16.73 0.58
N LEU A 27 8.36 -16.91 -0.04
CA LEU A 27 7.97 -18.17 -0.67
C LEU A 27 8.95 -18.55 -1.78
N GLY A 28 9.31 -17.61 -2.65
CA GLY A 28 10.25 -17.84 -3.74
C GLY A 28 11.65 -18.26 -3.26
N VAL A 29 12.15 -17.65 -2.18
CA VAL A 29 13.44 -18.05 -1.56
C VAL A 29 13.34 -19.47 -0.96
N LEU A 30 12.27 -19.76 -0.20
CA LEU A 30 12.11 -21.05 0.45
C LEU A 30 11.90 -22.20 -0.55
N VAL A 31 11.17 -21.98 -1.63
CA VAL A 31 11.00 -22.99 -2.69
C VAL A 31 12.33 -23.30 -3.40
N ARG A 32 13.12 -22.27 -3.71
CA ARG A 32 14.40 -22.46 -4.42
C ARG A 32 15.54 -22.93 -3.51
N ARG A 33 15.48 -22.57 -2.20
CA ARG A 33 16.55 -22.79 -1.22
C ARG A 33 15.97 -23.15 0.15
N PRO A 34 15.35 -24.33 0.33
CA PRO A 34 14.63 -24.70 1.55
C PRO A 34 15.51 -24.71 2.81
N TRP A 35 16.81 -24.96 2.67
CA TRP A 35 17.77 -24.89 3.80
C TRP A 35 17.92 -23.49 4.41
N LEU A 36 17.49 -22.43 3.71
CA LEU A 36 17.52 -21.07 4.25
C LEU A 36 16.41 -20.82 5.29
N PHE A 37 15.48 -21.75 5.48
CA PHE A 37 14.44 -21.66 6.51
C PHE A 37 15.03 -21.35 7.90
N PHE A 38 16.13 -22.00 8.28
CA PHE A 38 16.78 -21.74 9.58
C PHE A 38 17.41 -20.33 9.66
N HIS A 39 17.87 -19.78 8.54
CA HIS A 39 18.41 -18.42 8.49
C HIS A 39 17.32 -17.36 8.58
N TYR A 40 16.07 -17.71 8.22
CA TYR A 40 14.94 -16.80 8.25
C TYR A 40 14.68 -16.22 9.64
N PHE A 41 14.76 -17.07 10.68
CA PHE A 41 14.61 -16.63 12.08
C PHE A 41 15.71 -15.67 12.50
N PHE A 42 16.95 -15.93 12.08
CA PHE A 42 18.07 -15.04 12.35
C PHE A 42 17.93 -13.69 11.63
N TRP A 43 17.46 -13.69 10.37
CA TRP A 43 17.20 -12.45 9.64
C TRP A 43 16.05 -11.65 10.25
N LEU A 44 14.99 -12.33 10.69
CA LEU A 44 13.86 -11.68 11.35
C LEU A 44 14.26 -11.08 12.70
N TRP A 45 15.13 -11.77 13.46
CA TRP A 45 15.68 -11.27 14.72
C TRP A 45 16.48 -9.99 14.54
N LYS A 46 17.21 -9.84 13.42
CA LYS A 46 17.89 -8.58 13.03
C LYS A 46 16.94 -7.49 12.55
N GLY A 47 15.64 -7.77 12.46
CA GLY A 47 14.59 -6.81 12.07
C GLY A 47 14.03 -7.02 10.66
N LYS A 48 12.80 -6.53 10.46
CA LYS A 48 12.07 -6.67 9.19
C LYS A 48 12.78 -6.05 7.99
N GLY A 49 13.49 -4.92 8.18
CA GLY A 49 14.27 -4.27 7.11
C GLY A 49 15.40 -5.17 6.63
N TYR A 50 16.14 -5.78 7.56
CA TYR A 50 17.21 -6.73 7.25
C TYR A 50 16.68 -7.98 6.52
N LEU A 51 15.57 -8.56 6.99
CA LEU A 51 14.93 -9.69 6.33
C LEU A 51 14.58 -9.36 4.87
N LYS A 52 13.92 -8.24 4.62
CA LYS A 52 13.55 -7.79 3.26
C LYS A 52 14.78 -7.65 2.35
N ASP A 53 15.87 -7.07 2.87
CA ASP A 53 17.14 -6.93 2.15
C ASP A 53 17.74 -8.29 1.77
N GLN A 54 17.70 -9.28 2.69
CA GLN A 54 18.19 -10.62 2.43
C GLN A 54 17.36 -11.38 1.38
N LEU A 55 16.06 -11.16 1.37
CA LEU A 55 15.14 -11.76 0.39
C LEU A 55 15.35 -11.20 -1.00
N VAL A 56 15.41 -9.87 -1.14
CA VAL A 56 15.65 -9.17 -2.42
C VAL A 56 16.96 -9.61 -3.09
N LYS A 57 18.02 -9.85 -2.31
CA LYS A 57 19.30 -10.34 -2.82
C LYS A 57 19.25 -11.78 -3.35
N ARG A 58 18.23 -12.55 -2.98
CA ARG A 58 18.15 -14.01 -3.26
C ARG A 58 17.01 -14.39 -4.18
N PHE A 59 16.03 -13.52 -4.35
CA PHE A 59 14.88 -13.79 -5.18
C PHE A 59 14.45 -12.53 -5.96
N GLU A 60 14.42 -12.67 -7.27
CA GLU A 60 13.91 -11.66 -8.18
C GLU A 60 12.44 -11.95 -8.47
N ILE A 61 11.60 -10.94 -8.24
CA ILE A 61 10.15 -11.00 -8.55
C ILE A 61 9.95 -10.53 -9.99
N ASN A 62 9.17 -11.29 -10.76
CA ASN A 62 8.74 -10.83 -12.08
C ASN A 62 7.68 -9.72 -11.92
N ILE A 63 8.12 -8.48 -12.05
CA ILE A 63 7.28 -7.29 -11.85
C ILE A 63 6.15 -7.21 -12.89
N SER A 64 6.38 -7.67 -14.12
CA SER A 64 5.37 -7.62 -15.20
C SER A 64 4.19 -8.57 -14.96
N GLU A 65 4.37 -9.62 -14.17
CA GLU A 65 3.35 -10.61 -13.85
C GLU A 65 2.62 -10.35 -12.52
N LEU A 66 2.93 -9.24 -11.84
CA LEU A 66 2.24 -8.90 -10.60
C LEU A 66 0.74 -8.63 -10.87
N PRO A 67 -0.15 -9.10 -9.98
CA PRO A 67 -1.58 -8.85 -10.09
C PRO A 67 -1.90 -7.39 -9.72
N TYR A 68 -1.80 -6.49 -10.68
CA TYR A 68 -2.09 -5.07 -10.47
C TYR A 68 -3.59 -4.79 -10.33
N ASN A 69 -3.96 -4.00 -9.32
CA ASN A 69 -5.34 -3.57 -9.09
C ASN A 69 -5.75 -2.50 -10.12
N GLN A 70 -6.58 -2.90 -11.08
CA GLN A 70 -7.00 -2.04 -12.19
C GLN A 70 -7.84 -0.84 -11.75
N SER A 71 -8.60 -0.96 -10.65
CA SER A 71 -9.37 0.16 -10.10
C SER A 71 -8.45 1.24 -9.55
N VAL A 72 -7.37 0.84 -8.86
CA VAL A 72 -6.34 1.74 -8.34
C VAL A 72 -5.59 2.42 -9.50
N ILE A 73 -5.15 1.65 -10.51
CA ILE A 73 -4.47 2.20 -11.69
C ILE A 73 -5.37 3.22 -12.41
N SER A 74 -6.65 2.90 -12.60
CA SER A 74 -7.61 3.81 -13.25
C SER A 74 -7.76 5.12 -12.48
N TYR A 75 -7.83 5.05 -11.14
CA TYR A 75 -7.90 6.22 -10.27
C TYR A 75 -6.62 7.06 -10.33
N ILE A 76 -5.44 6.42 -10.29
CA ILE A 76 -4.14 7.10 -10.45
C ILE A 76 -4.09 7.87 -11.78
N LEU A 77 -4.48 7.22 -12.89
CA LEU A 77 -4.49 7.85 -14.21
C LEU A 77 -5.42 9.05 -14.28
N GLN A 78 -6.60 8.97 -13.64
CA GLN A 78 -7.53 10.09 -13.53
C GLN A 78 -6.91 11.27 -12.78
N ARG A 79 -6.29 11.01 -11.62
CA ARG A 79 -5.64 12.05 -10.81
C ARG A 79 -4.43 12.67 -11.53
N LYS A 80 -3.66 11.84 -12.27
CA LYS A 80 -2.54 12.31 -13.07
C LYS A 80 -2.98 13.25 -14.21
N LYS A 81 -4.11 12.94 -14.86
CA LYS A 81 -4.72 13.84 -15.87
C LYS A 81 -5.15 15.19 -15.27
N GLN A 82 -5.45 15.24 -13.98
CA GLN A 82 -5.78 16.47 -13.24
C GLN A 82 -4.54 17.26 -12.80
N GLY A 83 -3.32 16.81 -13.16
CA GLY A 83 -2.07 17.45 -12.77
C GLY A 83 -1.60 17.08 -11.36
N CYS A 84 -2.21 16.08 -10.71
CA CYS A 84 -1.80 15.61 -9.40
C CYS A 84 -0.42 14.94 -9.45
N LYS A 85 0.45 15.26 -8.49
CA LYS A 85 1.68 14.49 -8.24
C LYS A 85 1.32 13.13 -7.64
N ILE A 86 1.85 12.06 -8.22
CA ILE A 86 1.59 10.69 -7.78
C ILE A 86 2.85 10.12 -7.12
N VAL A 87 2.71 9.63 -5.89
CA VAL A 87 3.82 9.12 -5.08
C VAL A 87 3.55 7.68 -4.66
N LEU A 88 4.49 6.79 -4.88
CA LEU A 88 4.46 5.45 -4.32
C LEU A 88 5.11 5.48 -2.95
N ALA A 89 4.39 5.09 -1.88
CA ALA A 89 4.93 5.05 -0.52
C ALA A 89 4.65 3.69 0.13
N THR A 90 5.67 2.86 0.28
CA THR A 90 5.50 1.46 0.70
C THR A 90 6.45 1.02 1.80
N ALA A 91 5.97 0.11 2.66
CA ALA A 91 6.82 -0.64 3.57
C ALA A 91 7.67 -1.71 2.87
N SER A 92 7.43 -2.02 1.60
CA SER A 92 8.23 -2.96 0.83
C SER A 92 9.63 -2.43 0.54
N HIS A 93 10.56 -3.33 0.19
CA HIS A 93 11.96 -2.96 -0.04
C HIS A 93 12.10 -2.05 -1.28
N LYS A 94 12.96 -1.04 -1.18
CA LYS A 94 13.18 -0.03 -2.22
C LYS A 94 13.41 -0.61 -3.62
N ASN A 95 14.16 -1.70 -3.75
CA ASN A 95 14.45 -2.29 -5.05
C ASN A 95 13.18 -2.75 -5.78
N TYR A 96 12.23 -3.37 -5.06
CA TYR A 96 10.95 -3.76 -5.63
C TYR A 96 10.07 -2.54 -5.93
N ALA A 97 10.02 -1.58 -5.01
CA ALA A 97 9.23 -0.36 -5.20
C ALA A 97 9.67 0.42 -6.44
N PHE A 98 10.99 0.61 -6.63
CA PHE A 98 11.55 1.25 -7.83
C PHE A 98 11.30 0.44 -9.11
N ALA A 99 11.40 -0.89 -9.04
CA ALA A 99 11.11 -1.74 -10.18
C ALA A 99 9.64 -1.64 -10.63
N VAL A 100 8.69 -1.63 -9.68
CA VAL A 100 7.26 -1.41 -9.95
C VAL A 100 7.02 -0.02 -10.54
N ALA A 101 7.59 1.02 -9.94
CA ALA A 101 7.43 2.39 -10.42
C ALA A 101 7.98 2.57 -11.85
N LYS A 102 9.14 1.97 -12.14
CA LYS A 102 9.77 1.96 -13.47
C LYS A 102 8.92 1.21 -14.50
N HIS A 103 8.31 0.09 -14.11
CA HIS A 103 7.45 -0.70 -14.98
C HIS A 103 6.17 0.06 -15.36
N LEU A 104 5.47 0.59 -14.36
CA LEU A 104 4.18 1.27 -14.57
C LEU A 104 4.31 2.69 -15.15
N LYS A 105 5.42 3.39 -14.88
CA LYS A 105 5.66 4.79 -15.32
C LYS A 105 4.55 5.78 -14.89
N LEU A 106 3.90 5.51 -13.76
CA LEU A 106 2.80 6.31 -13.22
C LEU A 106 3.24 7.27 -12.13
N PHE A 107 4.34 6.97 -11.44
CA PHE A 107 4.79 7.65 -10.23
C PHE A 107 5.83 8.72 -10.53
N ASP A 108 5.66 9.88 -9.90
CA ASP A 108 6.60 11.00 -9.97
C ASP A 108 7.67 10.91 -8.88
N ASP A 109 7.41 10.07 -7.84
CA ASP A 109 8.32 9.85 -6.73
C ASP A 109 8.08 8.50 -6.04
N VAL A 110 9.09 7.96 -5.35
CA VAL A 110 9.04 6.68 -4.65
C VAL A 110 9.66 6.79 -3.26
N MET A 111 8.89 6.45 -2.25
CA MET A 111 9.30 6.34 -0.86
C MET A 111 9.14 4.88 -0.42
N ALA A 112 10.21 4.25 0.04
CA ALA A 112 10.21 2.83 0.36
C ALA A 112 11.16 2.47 1.50
N SER A 113 10.94 1.31 2.10
CA SER A 113 11.81 0.78 3.13
C SER A 113 13.19 0.41 2.59
N ASN A 114 14.18 0.48 3.44
CA ASN A 114 15.52 -0.03 3.21
C ASN A 114 15.96 -0.92 4.39
N LYS A 115 17.24 -1.31 4.42
CA LYS A 115 17.80 -2.15 5.48
C LYS A 115 17.66 -1.52 6.88
N ASP A 116 17.82 -0.21 6.98
CA ASP A 116 17.93 0.53 8.23
C ASP A 116 16.63 1.23 8.64
N PHE A 117 15.71 1.44 7.69
CA PHE A 117 14.46 2.16 7.92
C PHE A 117 13.25 1.42 7.31
N ASN A 118 12.27 1.13 8.16
CA ASN A 118 11.01 0.51 7.76
C ASN A 118 9.89 1.56 7.65
N LEU A 119 9.49 1.90 6.42
CA LEU A 119 8.47 2.89 6.10
C LEU A 119 7.06 2.27 6.23
N SER A 120 6.61 2.02 7.47
CA SER A 120 5.28 1.44 7.73
C SER A 120 4.55 2.20 8.84
N SER A 121 3.20 2.21 8.79
CA SER A 121 2.35 2.77 9.84
C SER A 121 2.79 4.17 10.29
N HIS A 122 3.06 4.40 11.57
CA HIS A 122 3.48 5.70 12.13
C HIS A 122 4.71 6.29 11.43
N ASN A 123 5.74 5.49 11.13
CA ASN A 123 6.92 5.98 10.41
C ASN A 123 6.56 6.56 9.03
N LYS A 124 5.58 5.93 8.34
CA LYS A 124 5.07 6.44 7.07
C LYS A 124 4.30 7.73 7.26
N ALA A 125 3.41 7.79 8.27
CA ALA A 125 2.64 8.98 8.60
C ALA A 125 3.56 10.18 8.90
N GLU A 126 4.52 10.02 9.82
CA GLU A 126 5.48 11.07 10.18
C GLU A 126 6.32 11.53 8.98
N THR A 127 6.76 10.58 8.13
CA THR A 127 7.55 10.90 6.94
C THR A 127 6.74 11.72 5.94
N LEU A 128 5.46 11.37 5.73
CA LEU A 128 4.57 12.10 4.83
C LEU A 128 4.19 13.48 5.37
N VAL A 129 3.89 13.59 6.67
CA VAL A 129 3.62 14.89 7.32
C VAL A 129 4.84 15.80 7.24
N ARG A 130 6.06 15.28 7.51
CA ARG A 130 7.30 16.06 7.39
C ARG A 130 7.53 16.56 5.97
N ARG A 131 7.12 15.80 4.95
CA ARG A 131 7.36 16.13 3.54
C ARG A 131 6.32 17.05 2.94
N TYR A 132 5.05 16.83 3.26
CA TYR A 132 3.92 17.51 2.61
C TYR A 132 3.14 18.44 3.56
N GLY A 133 3.27 18.25 4.86
CA GLY A 133 2.43 18.86 5.88
C GLY A 133 1.20 18.00 6.20
N GLU A 134 0.66 18.16 7.40
CA GLU A 134 -0.58 17.51 7.82
C GLU A 134 -1.75 18.02 6.95
N ARG A 135 -2.64 17.11 6.53
CA ARG A 135 -3.79 17.39 5.65
C ARG A 135 -3.44 17.95 4.26
N ASN A 136 -2.18 17.84 3.83
CA ASN A 136 -1.72 18.34 2.54
C ASN A 136 -1.38 17.23 1.53
N PHE A 137 -1.86 16.01 1.76
CA PHE A 137 -1.75 14.88 0.84
C PHE A 137 -2.98 13.97 0.97
N ASP A 138 -3.36 13.31 -0.12
CA ASP A 138 -4.33 12.23 -0.14
C ASP A 138 -3.58 10.90 0.01
N TYR A 139 -4.12 9.95 0.76
CA TYR A 139 -3.47 8.66 0.97
C TYR A 139 -4.38 7.49 0.61
N MET A 140 -3.86 6.57 -0.21
CA MET A 140 -4.53 5.35 -0.66
C MET A 140 -3.88 4.13 -0.02
N GLY A 141 -4.66 3.33 0.72
CA GLY A 141 -4.25 2.12 1.43
C GLY A 141 -5.40 1.14 1.63
N ASP A 142 -5.11 -0.05 2.18
CA ASP A 142 -6.07 -1.15 2.31
C ASP A 142 -6.20 -1.71 3.73
N HIS A 143 -5.30 -1.37 4.63
CA HIS A 143 -5.16 -2.09 5.89
C HIS A 143 -5.27 -1.18 7.12
N MET A 144 -5.74 -1.73 8.27
CA MET A 144 -5.79 -1.01 9.55
C MET A 144 -4.43 -0.42 10.00
N ARG A 145 -3.31 -0.92 9.47
CA ARG A 145 -1.97 -0.31 9.69
C ARG A 145 -1.82 1.05 9.03
N ASP A 146 -2.70 1.40 8.09
CA ASP A 146 -2.73 2.69 7.42
C ASP A 146 -3.54 3.75 8.19
N LEU A 147 -4.25 3.36 9.26
CA LEU A 147 -5.05 4.29 10.05
C LEU A 147 -4.27 5.55 10.49
N PRO A 148 -3.04 5.45 11.03
CA PRO A 148 -2.28 6.65 11.40
C PRO A 148 -1.97 7.58 10.22
N ILE A 149 -1.93 7.06 8.99
CA ILE A 149 -1.68 7.85 7.79
C ILE A 149 -2.99 8.49 7.32
N TRP A 150 -4.09 7.75 7.34
CA TRP A 150 -5.41 8.29 7.01
C TRP A 150 -5.82 9.42 7.96
N GLU A 151 -5.50 9.31 9.25
CA GLU A 151 -5.79 10.35 10.27
C GLU A 151 -5.12 11.70 9.97
N VAL A 152 -3.96 11.69 9.30
CA VAL A 152 -3.21 12.91 8.94
C VAL A 152 -3.32 13.29 7.46
N SER A 153 -4.05 12.51 6.65
CA SER A 153 -4.30 12.82 5.23
C SER A 153 -5.48 13.78 5.04
N HIS A 154 -5.52 14.48 3.91
CA HIS A 154 -6.67 15.30 3.50
C HIS A 154 -7.85 14.42 3.07
N LEU A 155 -7.61 13.43 2.23
CA LEU A 155 -8.57 12.43 1.78
C LEU A 155 -8.00 11.03 2.03
N SER A 156 -8.75 10.20 2.74
CA SER A 156 -8.43 8.80 3.04
C SER A 156 -9.08 7.91 1.98
N ILE A 157 -8.29 7.39 1.05
CA ILE A 157 -8.78 6.52 -0.02
C ILE A 157 -8.57 5.07 0.42
N ILE A 158 -9.66 4.35 0.64
CA ILE A 158 -9.65 3.01 1.22
C ILE A 158 -9.93 2.00 0.11
N VAL A 159 -8.95 1.12 -0.15
CA VAL A 159 -9.09 0.01 -1.11
C VAL A 159 -9.52 -1.23 -0.35
N ASN A 160 -10.45 -2.00 -0.91
CA ASN A 160 -10.93 -3.27 -0.33
C ASN A 160 -11.41 -3.13 1.15
N ALA A 161 -12.19 -2.09 1.43
CA ALA A 161 -12.61 -1.72 2.77
C ALA A 161 -13.36 -2.86 3.50
N THR A 162 -12.85 -3.27 4.66
CA THR A 162 -13.54 -4.18 5.58
C THR A 162 -14.46 -3.42 6.54
N ASN A 163 -15.44 -4.08 7.14
CA ASN A 163 -16.31 -3.46 8.14
C ASN A 163 -15.52 -2.83 9.30
N ARG A 164 -14.40 -3.45 9.70
CA ARG A 164 -13.51 -2.92 10.73
C ARG A 164 -12.89 -1.60 10.30
N ILE A 165 -12.38 -1.51 9.06
CA ILE A 165 -11.79 -0.27 8.53
C ILE A 165 -12.86 0.81 8.45
N ILE A 166 -14.02 0.52 7.85
CA ILE A 166 -15.15 1.45 7.73
C ILE A 166 -15.55 2.02 9.09
N THR A 167 -15.63 1.17 10.13
CA THR A 167 -16.01 1.62 11.47
C THR A 167 -14.98 2.55 12.10
N ASN A 168 -13.68 2.26 11.91
CA ASN A 168 -12.59 3.05 12.49
C ASN A 168 -12.29 4.35 11.71
N THR A 169 -12.77 4.48 10.48
CA THR A 169 -12.54 5.67 9.63
C THR A 169 -13.77 6.55 9.45
N LYS A 170 -14.88 6.29 10.15
CA LYS A 170 -16.14 7.04 10.03
C LYS A 170 -16.00 8.55 10.26
N HIS A 171 -15.05 8.95 11.07
CA HIS A 171 -14.78 10.36 11.42
C HIS A 171 -13.86 11.07 10.42
N LEU A 172 -13.33 10.34 9.43
CA LEU A 172 -12.41 10.86 8.43
C LEU A 172 -13.14 11.20 7.12
N ASN A 173 -12.51 12.07 6.33
CA ASN A 173 -12.94 12.30 4.94
C ASN A 173 -12.49 11.09 4.09
N THR A 174 -13.42 10.20 3.73
CA THR A 174 -13.09 8.91 3.12
C THR A 174 -13.71 8.72 1.73
N LEU A 175 -12.95 8.08 0.85
CA LEU A 175 -13.41 7.53 -0.44
C LEU A 175 -13.12 6.04 -0.46
N ILE A 176 -14.15 5.20 -0.70
CA ILE A 176 -13.99 3.76 -0.81
C ILE A 176 -13.88 3.35 -2.28
N LEU A 177 -12.75 2.73 -2.64
CA LEU A 177 -12.56 2.09 -3.94
C LEU A 177 -12.82 0.59 -3.80
N SER A 178 -13.94 0.14 -4.34
CA SER A 178 -14.25 -1.30 -4.43
C SER A 178 -13.70 -1.87 -5.73
N ASN A 179 -13.07 -3.03 -5.65
CA ASN A 179 -12.73 -3.79 -6.84
C ASN A 179 -14.05 -4.28 -7.48
N LYS A 180 -14.32 -3.97 -8.75
CA LYS A 180 -15.57 -4.35 -9.45
C LYS A 180 -15.85 -5.85 -9.48
N ASN A 181 -14.88 -6.67 -9.07
CA ASN A 181 -14.97 -8.13 -9.00
C ASN A 181 -15.42 -8.70 -7.65
N GLN A 182 -15.62 -7.89 -6.61
CA GLN A 182 -16.24 -8.35 -5.37
C GLN A 182 -17.76 -8.26 -5.51
N LYS A 183 -18.46 -9.42 -5.53
CA LYS A 183 -19.91 -9.48 -5.41
C LYS A 183 -20.34 -8.66 -4.19
N PRO A 184 -21.37 -7.77 -4.32
CA PRO A 184 -21.87 -7.03 -3.17
C PRO A 184 -22.26 -8.03 -2.08
N SER A 185 -21.71 -7.87 -0.87
CA SER A 185 -22.18 -8.63 0.28
C SER A 185 -23.63 -8.22 0.51
N THR A 186 -24.56 -9.12 0.24
CA THR A 186 -25.98 -8.94 0.48
C THR A 186 -26.18 -8.58 1.95
N ARG A 187 -26.55 -7.34 2.19
CA ARG A 187 -27.06 -6.86 3.47
C ARG A 187 -28.28 -7.74 3.82
N LYS A 188 -28.16 -8.66 4.75
CA LYS A 188 -29.30 -9.34 5.33
C LYS A 188 -30.11 -8.28 6.08
N GLU A 189 -31.20 -7.85 5.46
CA GLU A 189 -32.22 -7.06 6.15
C GLU A 189 -32.81 -7.93 7.26
N THR A 190 -32.65 -7.48 8.48
CA THR A 190 -33.32 -8.07 9.65
C THR A 190 -34.81 -7.76 9.52
N PRO A 191 -35.71 -8.75 9.51
CA PRO A 191 -37.14 -8.49 9.41
C PRO A 191 -37.61 -7.71 10.65
N ALA A 192 -38.30 -6.60 10.40
CA ALA A 192 -38.94 -5.81 11.45
C ALA A 192 -39.88 -6.68 12.27
N ARG A 193 -39.68 -6.72 13.59
CA ARG A 193 -40.62 -7.31 14.56
C ARG A 193 -41.91 -6.51 14.48
N LYS A 194 -42.98 -7.16 13.99
CA LYS A 194 -44.37 -6.67 14.18
C LYS A 194 -44.76 -6.87 15.64
N THR A 195 -45.07 -5.81 16.32
CA THR A 195 -45.87 -5.77 17.56
C THR A 195 -47.35 -5.87 17.22
#